data_7a200b1b750dcc4359dde9f149af0cad
#
_entry.id   7a200b1b750dcc4359dde9f149af0cad
#
_cell.length_a   1.000
_cell.length_b   1.000
_cell.length_c   1.000
_cell.angle_alpha   90.00
_cell.angle_beta   90.00
_cell.angle_gamma   90.00
#
_symmetry.space_group_name_H-M   'P 1'
#
loop_
_entity.id
_entity.type
_entity.pdbx_description
1 polymer ?
#
loop_
_entity_poly.entity_id
_entity_poly.type
_entity_poly.pdbx_seq_one_letter_code
_entity_poly.pdbx_strand_id
1 'polypeptide(L)'
;MAKTRVAVEFGMGTSLRRKDYTKAAISALKDALWHNSLSMSDAFGFDKSDMIIDVEKCIGCGFCVRDCPVEAVHLVKKKAVIEDHCTQCGACLKVCEQDALTRDSIPAPGSVTCDACPIFCQVTEGHMGACHRFENAAGKLVRITPLHTFEDVIGEVGEDPSTAISKPLITAIGSGTTYPDCKPAPAIVSGHQQDVDVVTVVTEAPLSYSSILVKIDTDVQVGEEGADVLLGKRKVGMVTTEQYGSKMLSIGGVNLLTGKDGFAAARTITDMANGKEVRLKVTGGSKLALQVGHPPIINGDRPLNMRVGCGSATLGLFAPLLKAAADEVIILDSHITSLMGEHAAGRFAGAQPSGVNLRFPMSTPGRYFGDHGKGWGGTSIEEPIEVIEGIDENRSRPGLRVLITETTGRNGKLFELNQNGDFIEIPLTEACKAALLAISSSCEPSRVSAVYMGGAGGSARAGVTRYPIKLTRAVHNAKASLTVGGAPVYVLPGGGINFMVDVERVKQGAFYWTPTPATICPIEYTMTRADYGEMGGHVEAMKPFRAGNTSRPLSD
;
A
#
# COMPACT_ATOMS: atom_id res chain seq x y z
N MET A 1 45.53 2.18 -25.12
CA MET A 1 44.31 1.40 -25.50
C MET A 1 43.10 2.32 -25.39
N ALA A 2 42.31 2.42 -26.44
CA ALA A 2 41.07 3.20 -26.40
C ALA A 2 40.09 2.53 -25.43
N LYS A 3 39.56 3.30 -24.47
CA LYS A 3 38.52 2.78 -23.55
C LYS A 3 37.19 2.68 -24.32
N THR A 4 36.68 1.49 -24.47
CA THR A 4 35.34 1.26 -25.05
C THR A 4 34.30 1.41 -23.95
N ARG A 5 33.28 2.26 -24.18
CA ARG A 5 32.15 2.37 -23.27
C ARG A 5 31.26 1.14 -23.44
N VAL A 6 31.13 0.34 -22.37
CA VAL A 6 30.38 -0.91 -22.39
C VAL A 6 28.96 -0.76 -21.86
N ALA A 7 28.77 0.12 -20.88
CA ALA A 7 27.46 0.44 -20.32
C ALA A 7 27.42 1.87 -19.77
N VAL A 8 26.23 2.44 -19.65
CA VAL A 8 25.97 3.72 -18.96
C VAL A 8 24.84 3.45 -17.99
N GLU A 9 25.14 3.59 -16.71
CA GLU A 9 24.20 3.41 -15.62
C GLU A 9 23.96 4.74 -14.91
N PHE A 10 22.74 4.97 -14.46
CA PHE A 10 22.36 6.17 -13.71
C PHE A 10 21.89 5.78 -12.32
N GLY A 11 22.51 6.35 -11.30
CA GLY A 11 22.08 6.22 -9.93
C GLY A 11 21.74 7.57 -9.32
N MET A 12 20.79 7.58 -8.39
CA MET A 12 20.42 8.77 -7.64
C MET A 12 20.91 8.70 -6.19
N GLY A 13 21.58 9.76 -5.77
CA GLY A 13 21.97 9.94 -4.38
C GLY A 13 21.65 11.34 -3.90
N THR A 14 21.04 11.47 -2.73
CA THR A 14 20.67 12.74 -2.15
C THR A 14 21.30 12.98 -0.79
N SER A 15 21.69 14.22 -0.53
CA SER A 15 22.18 14.68 0.78
C SER A 15 21.59 16.04 1.13
N LEU A 16 20.25 16.14 1.07
CA LEU A 16 19.52 17.41 1.19
C LEU A 16 19.70 18.13 2.53
N ARG A 17 19.92 17.40 3.63
CA ARG A 17 19.98 17.99 4.98
C ARG A 17 21.36 18.48 5.41
N ARG A 18 22.46 18.00 4.80
CA ARG A 18 23.82 18.28 5.27
C ARG A 18 24.76 18.83 4.18
N LYS A 19 24.29 18.99 2.95
CA LYS A 19 25.13 19.40 1.78
C LYS A 19 26.40 18.54 1.65
N ASP A 20 26.31 17.27 2.05
CA ASP A 20 27.43 16.32 1.94
C ASP A 20 27.41 15.70 0.54
N TYR A 21 28.07 16.37 -0.37
CA TYR A 21 28.15 15.95 -1.77
C TYR A 21 28.88 14.61 -1.95
N THR A 22 29.85 14.32 -1.09
CA THR A 22 30.58 13.04 -1.13
C THR A 22 29.65 11.89 -0.79
N LYS A 23 28.84 12.05 0.25
CA LYS A 23 27.85 11.04 0.65
C LYS A 23 26.77 10.87 -0.43
N ALA A 24 26.31 11.96 -1.04
CA ALA A 24 25.36 11.90 -2.16
C ALA A 24 25.95 11.16 -3.36
N ALA A 25 27.21 11.45 -3.72
CA ALA A 25 27.90 10.77 -4.81
C ALA A 25 28.11 9.26 -4.53
N ILE A 26 28.51 8.91 -3.31
CA ILE A 26 28.65 7.50 -2.90
C ILE A 26 27.28 6.79 -2.95
N SER A 27 26.21 7.46 -2.50
CA SER A 27 24.86 6.88 -2.57
C SER A 27 24.38 6.70 -4.01
N ALA A 28 24.64 7.66 -4.90
CA ALA A 28 24.33 7.55 -6.32
C ALA A 28 25.11 6.42 -7.00
N LEU A 29 26.41 6.29 -6.68
CA LEU A 29 27.23 5.21 -7.19
C LEU A 29 26.73 3.83 -6.68
N LYS A 30 26.40 3.73 -5.40
CA LYS A 30 25.81 2.53 -4.82
C LYS A 30 24.48 2.18 -5.47
N ASP A 31 23.64 3.17 -5.73
CA ASP A 31 22.35 3.01 -6.39
C ASP A 31 22.54 2.48 -7.82
N ALA A 32 23.37 3.14 -8.62
CA ALA A 32 23.69 2.70 -9.99
C ALA A 32 24.25 1.28 -10.02
N LEU A 33 25.21 0.97 -9.15
CA LEU A 33 25.87 -0.33 -9.08
C LEU A 33 24.93 -1.42 -8.55
N TRP A 34 23.95 -1.08 -7.70
CA TRP A 34 23.07 -2.05 -7.08
C TRP A 34 21.78 -2.32 -7.86
N HIS A 35 21.15 -1.29 -8.40
CA HIS A 35 19.86 -1.44 -9.08
C HIS A 35 19.97 -1.87 -10.55
N ASN A 36 21.07 -1.49 -11.21
CA ASN A 36 21.23 -1.67 -12.65
C ASN A 36 22.41 -2.57 -13.05
N SER A 37 23.20 -3.03 -12.12
CA SER A 37 24.61 -3.34 -12.38
C SER A 37 24.95 -4.82 -12.46
N LEU A 38 24.00 -5.69 -12.60
CA LEU A 38 24.35 -7.11 -12.69
C LEU A 38 25.03 -7.48 -14.01
N SER A 39 24.82 -6.69 -15.06
CA SER A 39 25.58 -6.76 -16.31
C SER A 39 26.99 -6.17 -16.20
N MET A 40 27.24 -5.24 -15.27
CA MET A 40 28.57 -4.67 -15.08
C MET A 40 29.53 -5.59 -14.32
N SER A 41 29.05 -6.50 -13.50
CA SER A 41 29.93 -7.48 -12.83
C SER A 41 30.70 -8.32 -13.84
N ASP A 42 30.05 -8.71 -14.92
CA ASP A 42 30.67 -9.47 -16.00
C ASP A 42 31.70 -8.62 -16.78
N ALA A 43 31.42 -7.32 -16.96
CA ALA A 43 32.31 -6.38 -17.63
C ALA A 43 33.59 -6.09 -16.83
N PHE A 44 33.55 -6.25 -15.50
CA PHE A 44 34.73 -6.10 -14.63
C PHE A 44 35.37 -7.43 -14.25
N GLY A 45 34.88 -8.54 -14.79
CA GLY A 45 35.43 -9.87 -14.52
C GLY A 45 35.15 -10.38 -13.10
N PHE A 46 34.11 -9.84 -12.43
CA PHE A 46 33.67 -10.35 -11.14
C PHE A 46 32.60 -11.40 -11.37
N ASP A 47 32.84 -12.61 -10.90
CA ASP A 47 31.84 -13.64 -10.89
C ASP A 47 30.82 -13.37 -9.75
N LYS A 48 29.52 -13.34 -10.08
CA LYS A 48 28.44 -13.19 -9.10
C LYS A 48 28.38 -14.36 -8.10
N SER A 49 29.06 -15.43 -8.43
CA SER A 49 29.09 -16.65 -7.63
C SER A 49 30.02 -16.59 -6.42
N ASP A 50 30.88 -15.60 -6.32
CA ASP A 50 31.93 -15.61 -5.31
C ASP A 50 31.52 -14.84 -4.04
N MET A 51 31.01 -15.56 -3.04
CA MET A 51 30.62 -14.98 -1.75
C MET A 51 31.35 -15.66 -0.59
N ILE A 52 32.21 -14.91 0.10
CA ILE A 52 32.92 -15.37 1.31
C ILE A 52 32.49 -14.58 2.53
N ILE A 53 32.34 -15.25 3.66
CA ILE A 53 32.15 -14.59 4.94
C ILE A 53 33.53 -14.25 5.52
N ASP A 54 33.76 -12.96 5.79
CA ASP A 54 34.88 -12.52 6.63
C ASP A 54 34.47 -12.74 8.11
N VAL A 55 34.81 -13.94 8.61
CA VAL A 55 34.46 -14.37 9.98
C VAL A 55 35.14 -13.54 11.07
N GLU A 56 36.23 -12.84 10.74
CA GLU A 56 36.92 -11.96 11.69
C GLU A 56 36.11 -10.69 11.94
N LYS A 57 35.48 -10.14 10.92
CA LYS A 57 34.63 -8.96 11.02
C LYS A 57 33.22 -9.26 11.53
N CYS A 58 32.77 -10.49 11.44
CA CYS A 58 31.43 -10.87 11.85
C CYS A 58 31.27 -10.79 13.38
N ILE A 59 30.36 -9.95 13.85
CA ILE A 59 30.03 -9.76 15.29
C ILE A 59 28.80 -10.55 15.73
N GLY A 60 28.15 -11.29 14.84
CA GLY A 60 26.98 -12.11 15.15
C GLY A 60 25.70 -11.30 15.38
N CYS A 61 25.54 -10.16 14.74
CA CYS A 61 24.36 -9.29 14.89
C CYS A 61 23.05 -9.91 14.34
N GLY A 62 23.15 -10.92 13.46
CA GLY A 62 21.99 -11.66 12.93
C GLY A 62 21.21 -10.95 11.81
N PHE A 63 21.63 -9.79 11.33
CA PHE A 63 20.92 -9.08 10.27
C PHE A 63 20.89 -9.88 8.96
N CYS A 64 21.99 -10.54 8.61
CA CYS A 64 22.07 -11.41 7.45
C CYS A 64 21.14 -12.63 7.55
N VAL A 65 20.94 -13.17 8.76
CA VAL A 65 20.01 -14.29 9.00
C VAL A 65 18.57 -13.82 8.79
N ARG A 66 18.21 -12.71 9.43
CA ARG A 66 16.86 -12.15 9.35
C ARG A 66 16.44 -11.79 7.92
N ASP A 67 17.36 -11.22 7.14
CA ASP A 67 17.06 -10.69 5.81
C ASP A 67 17.40 -11.67 4.67
N CYS A 68 17.76 -12.91 4.99
CA CYS A 68 17.93 -13.95 3.99
C CYS A 68 16.56 -14.43 3.47
N PRO A 69 16.26 -14.27 2.17
CA PRO A 69 14.96 -14.64 1.62
C PRO A 69 14.73 -16.14 1.54
N VAL A 70 15.79 -16.94 1.56
CA VAL A 70 15.75 -18.40 1.43
C VAL A 70 16.28 -19.11 2.68
N GLU A 71 16.46 -18.37 3.78
CA GLU A 71 16.90 -18.90 5.09
C GLU A 71 18.26 -19.64 5.04
N ALA A 72 19.07 -19.36 4.02
CA ALA A 72 20.38 -20.01 3.82
C ALA A 72 21.50 -19.45 4.70
N VAL A 73 21.21 -18.58 5.67
CA VAL A 73 22.21 -17.99 6.58
C VAL A 73 21.77 -18.22 8.03
N HIS A 74 22.65 -18.77 8.85
CA HIS A 74 22.41 -18.95 10.28
C HIS A 74 23.64 -18.55 11.12
N LEU A 75 23.51 -18.50 12.43
CA LEU A 75 24.59 -18.17 13.34
C LEU A 75 25.12 -19.42 14.07
N VAL A 76 26.41 -19.73 13.90
CA VAL A 76 27.12 -20.74 14.68
C VAL A 76 28.17 -20.03 15.54
N LYS A 77 28.12 -20.20 16.86
CA LYS A 77 29.04 -19.54 17.81
C LYS A 77 29.16 -18.02 17.55
N LYS A 78 28.04 -17.38 17.30
CA LYS A 78 27.93 -15.93 16.94
C LYS A 78 28.64 -15.55 15.64
N LYS A 79 28.90 -16.45 14.74
CA LYS A 79 29.42 -16.18 13.41
C LYS A 79 28.40 -16.63 12.37
N ALA A 80 28.25 -15.85 11.30
CA ALA A 80 27.36 -16.22 10.22
C ALA A 80 27.94 -17.36 9.39
N VAL A 81 27.10 -18.34 9.09
CA VAL A 81 27.42 -19.49 8.21
C VAL A 81 26.40 -19.49 7.10
N ILE A 82 26.85 -19.72 5.87
CA ILE A 82 25.99 -19.80 4.67
C ILE A 82 25.87 -21.27 4.28
N GLU A 83 24.63 -21.70 4.02
CA GLU A 83 24.32 -23.05 3.54
C GLU A 83 24.45 -23.16 2.03
N ASP A 84 24.62 -24.40 1.55
CA ASP A 84 24.83 -24.71 0.12
C ASP A 84 23.65 -24.32 -0.79
N HIS A 85 22.45 -24.16 -0.24
CA HIS A 85 21.27 -23.71 -0.98
C HIS A 85 21.17 -22.18 -1.11
N CYS A 86 22.21 -21.44 -0.74
CA CYS A 86 22.28 -20.00 -0.93
C CYS A 86 22.08 -19.62 -2.40
N THR A 87 21.08 -18.76 -2.64
CA THR A 87 20.78 -18.27 -4.01
C THR A 87 21.73 -17.18 -4.49
N GLN A 88 22.71 -16.79 -3.71
CA GLN A 88 23.68 -15.73 -4.01
C GLN A 88 23.05 -14.37 -4.38
N CYS A 89 21.85 -14.11 -3.89
CA CYS A 89 21.09 -12.90 -4.20
C CYS A 89 21.68 -11.60 -3.63
N GLY A 90 22.64 -11.67 -2.70
CA GLY A 90 23.34 -10.53 -2.15
C GLY A 90 22.59 -9.75 -1.06
N ALA A 91 21.41 -10.19 -0.60
CA ALA A 91 20.67 -9.52 0.47
C ALA A 91 21.51 -9.34 1.75
N CYS A 92 22.20 -10.41 2.15
CA CYS A 92 23.05 -10.40 3.34
C CYS A 92 24.24 -9.45 3.25
N LEU A 93 24.80 -9.22 2.06
CA LEU A 93 25.87 -8.25 1.83
C LEU A 93 25.39 -6.83 2.13
N LYS A 94 24.18 -6.49 1.69
CA LYS A 94 23.63 -5.14 1.83
C LYS A 94 23.26 -4.79 3.28
N VAL A 95 22.91 -5.77 4.09
CA VAL A 95 22.52 -5.54 5.50
C VAL A 95 23.65 -5.72 6.48
N CYS A 96 24.83 -6.14 6.02
CA CYS A 96 26.00 -6.32 6.89
C CYS A 96 26.71 -4.97 7.11
N GLU A 97 26.45 -4.33 8.25
CA GLU A 97 27.08 -3.05 8.62
C GLU A 97 28.60 -3.19 8.90
N GLN A 98 29.09 -4.42 9.05
CA GLN A 98 30.50 -4.72 9.33
C GLN A 98 31.29 -5.09 8.07
N ASP A 99 30.66 -5.10 6.90
CA ASP A 99 31.26 -5.59 5.66
C ASP A 99 31.96 -6.96 5.82
N ALA A 100 31.35 -7.83 6.64
CA ALA A 100 31.88 -9.15 6.98
C ALA A 100 31.58 -10.21 5.91
N LEU A 101 30.78 -9.86 4.93
CA LEU A 101 30.39 -10.74 3.82
C LEU A 101 31.03 -10.23 2.55
N THR A 102 31.69 -11.10 1.83
CA THR A 102 32.30 -10.81 0.52
C THR A 102 31.79 -11.78 -0.53
N ARG A 103 31.91 -11.42 -1.80
CA ARG A 103 31.63 -12.33 -2.90
C ARG A 103 32.90 -13.05 -3.29
N ASP A 104 32.88 -14.35 -3.17
CA ASP A 104 33.99 -15.17 -3.64
C ASP A 104 33.61 -16.65 -3.59
N SER A 105 32.78 -17.17 -4.49
CA SER A 105 32.53 -18.63 -4.53
C SER A 105 31.94 -19.14 -5.83
N ILE A 106 32.17 -20.42 -6.03
CA ILE A 106 31.66 -21.21 -7.15
C ILE A 106 30.18 -21.54 -6.87
N PRO A 107 29.28 -21.46 -7.87
CA PRO A 107 27.91 -21.93 -7.72
C PRO A 107 27.83 -23.35 -7.19
N ALA A 108 26.89 -23.63 -6.30
CA ALA A 108 26.69 -25.00 -5.83
C ALA A 108 26.45 -25.97 -7.01
N PRO A 109 27.03 -27.15 -6.98
CA PRO A 109 26.85 -28.14 -8.06
C PRO A 109 25.34 -28.40 -8.30
N GLY A 110 24.93 -28.42 -9.57
CA GLY A 110 23.52 -28.63 -9.93
C GLY A 110 22.61 -27.42 -9.78
N SER A 111 23.15 -26.23 -9.42
CA SER A 111 22.37 -25.02 -9.43
C SER A 111 22.09 -24.55 -10.86
N VAL A 112 20.93 -23.91 -11.03
CA VAL A 112 20.49 -23.27 -12.27
C VAL A 112 20.36 -21.77 -12.07
N THR A 113 20.90 -20.99 -13.00
CA THR A 113 20.77 -19.53 -12.94
C THR A 113 19.37 -19.11 -13.35
N CYS A 114 18.67 -18.40 -12.49
CA CYS A 114 17.37 -17.79 -12.79
C CYS A 114 17.58 -16.43 -13.44
N ASP A 115 17.18 -16.28 -14.69
CA ASP A 115 17.28 -15.04 -15.48
C ASP A 115 15.95 -14.25 -15.52
N ALA A 116 14.96 -14.66 -14.73
CA ALA A 116 13.66 -13.99 -14.67
C ALA A 116 13.71 -12.57 -14.12
N CYS A 117 14.77 -12.19 -13.41
CA CYS A 117 14.99 -10.82 -12.93
C CYS A 117 16.49 -10.54 -12.72
N PRO A 118 16.89 -9.25 -12.54
CA PRO A 118 18.30 -8.87 -12.44
C PRO A 118 19.07 -9.40 -11.22
N ILE A 119 18.46 -10.21 -10.36
CA ILE A 119 19.14 -10.85 -9.23
C ILE A 119 19.98 -12.03 -9.68
N PHE A 120 19.57 -12.74 -10.73
CA PHE A 120 20.25 -13.91 -11.28
C PHE A 120 20.55 -14.97 -10.21
N CYS A 121 19.52 -15.31 -9.42
CA CYS A 121 19.64 -16.31 -8.36
C CYS A 121 20.25 -17.61 -8.89
N GLN A 122 21.20 -18.18 -8.15
CA GLN A 122 21.70 -19.53 -8.35
C GLN A 122 20.79 -20.46 -7.53
N VAL A 123 19.90 -21.18 -8.20
CA VAL A 123 18.89 -21.99 -7.53
C VAL A 123 19.32 -23.45 -7.55
N THR A 124 19.63 -24.01 -6.39
CA THR A 124 19.97 -25.45 -6.24
C THR A 124 18.71 -26.29 -6.38
N GLU A 125 18.88 -27.56 -6.75
CA GLU A 125 17.78 -28.50 -6.98
C GLU A 125 16.87 -28.62 -5.76
N GLY A 126 15.57 -28.61 -5.99
CA GLY A 126 14.54 -28.65 -4.93
C GLY A 126 14.38 -27.35 -4.11
N HIS A 127 15.08 -26.28 -4.47
CA HIS A 127 15.00 -25.00 -3.76
C HIS A 127 14.42 -23.89 -4.64
N MET A 128 13.98 -22.81 -4.00
CA MET A 128 13.38 -21.65 -4.65
C MET A 128 14.37 -20.49 -4.75
N GLY A 129 14.18 -19.66 -5.76
CA GLY A 129 14.85 -18.37 -5.86
C GLY A 129 14.41 -17.38 -4.78
N ALA A 130 15.15 -16.29 -4.62
CA ALA A 130 14.91 -15.26 -3.59
C ALA A 130 13.51 -14.63 -3.61
N CYS A 131 12.81 -14.66 -4.73
CA CYS A 131 11.44 -14.13 -4.87
C CYS A 131 10.34 -15.17 -4.61
N HIS A 132 10.69 -16.42 -4.35
CA HIS A 132 9.79 -17.57 -4.14
C HIS A 132 8.83 -17.82 -5.32
N ARG A 133 9.22 -17.45 -6.54
CA ARG A 133 8.41 -17.62 -7.75
C ARG A 133 8.84 -18.78 -8.62
N PHE A 134 10.12 -19.12 -8.54
CA PHE A 134 10.74 -20.13 -9.36
C PHE A 134 11.50 -21.11 -8.48
N GLU A 135 11.40 -22.39 -8.85
CA GLU A 135 12.08 -23.50 -8.22
C GLU A 135 12.95 -24.21 -9.25
N ASN A 136 14.07 -24.77 -8.84
CA ASN A 136 14.83 -25.70 -9.66
C ASN A 136 14.27 -27.09 -9.44
N ALA A 137 13.56 -27.60 -10.43
CA ALA A 137 13.05 -28.98 -10.47
C ALA A 137 13.81 -29.80 -11.51
N ALA A 138 14.64 -30.72 -11.04
CA ALA A 138 15.45 -31.63 -11.89
C ALA A 138 16.31 -30.88 -12.93
N GLY A 139 17.01 -29.83 -12.51
CA GLY A 139 17.87 -29.01 -13.38
C GLY A 139 17.14 -28.04 -14.29
N LYS A 140 15.85 -27.83 -14.09
CA LYS A 140 15.04 -26.88 -14.85
C LYS A 140 14.35 -25.88 -13.89
N LEU A 141 14.35 -24.60 -14.26
CA LEU A 141 13.59 -23.61 -13.56
C LEU A 141 12.10 -23.75 -13.89
N VAL A 142 11.30 -23.95 -12.86
CA VAL A 142 9.86 -24.12 -12.96
C VAL A 142 9.20 -23.00 -12.19
N ARG A 143 8.21 -22.36 -12.77
CA ARG A 143 7.41 -21.40 -12.07
C ARG A 143 6.38 -22.09 -11.17
N ILE A 144 6.36 -21.73 -9.90
CA ILE A 144 5.44 -22.27 -8.90
C ILE A 144 4.22 -21.40 -8.63
N THR A 145 4.20 -20.16 -9.14
CA THR A 145 3.04 -19.27 -9.00
C THR A 145 2.04 -19.52 -10.13
N PRO A 146 0.74 -19.69 -9.84
CA PRO A 146 -0.28 -19.97 -10.86
C PRO A 146 -0.45 -18.83 -11.86
N LEU A 147 -0.92 -19.17 -13.05
CA LEU A 147 -1.41 -18.20 -14.02
C LEU A 147 -2.85 -17.81 -13.66
N HIS A 148 -3.17 -16.54 -13.79
CA HIS A 148 -4.54 -16.04 -13.68
C HIS A 148 -5.14 -15.82 -15.07
N THR A 149 -6.42 -16.13 -15.22
CA THR A 149 -7.21 -15.84 -16.41
C THR A 149 -8.23 -14.75 -16.10
N PHE A 150 -8.86 -14.22 -17.15
CA PHE A 150 -9.96 -13.28 -16.94
C PHE A 150 -11.11 -13.89 -16.14
N GLU A 151 -11.36 -15.18 -16.28
CA GLU A 151 -12.40 -15.87 -15.50
C GLU A 151 -12.15 -15.83 -14.00
N ASP A 152 -10.87 -15.79 -13.57
CA ASP A 152 -10.51 -15.67 -12.16
C ASP A 152 -10.77 -14.27 -11.58
N VAL A 153 -10.90 -13.26 -12.42
CA VAL A 153 -10.96 -11.84 -12.02
C VAL A 153 -12.16 -11.07 -12.58
N ILE A 154 -13.07 -11.74 -13.30
CA ILE A 154 -14.20 -11.09 -13.99
C ILE A 154 -15.09 -10.28 -13.03
N GLY A 155 -15.26 -10.74 -11.81
CA GLY A 155 -16.03 -10.04 -10.79
C GLY A 155 -15.42 -8.70 -10.34
N GLU A 156 -14.12 -8.51 -10.56
CA GLU A 156 -13.40 -7.28 -10.19
C GLU A 156 -13.20 -6.34 -11.38
N VAL A 157 -13.03 -6.90 -12.59
CA VAL A 157 -12.83 -6.10 -13.81
C VAL A 157 -14.16 -5.64 -14.40
N GLY A 158 -15.23 -6.37 -14.10
CA GLY A 158 -16.56 -6.13 -14.66
C GLY A 158 -16.70 -6.58 -16.12
N GLU A 159 -17.93 -6.74 -16.55
CA GLU A 159 -18.28 -6.89 -17.96
C GLU A 159 -18.62 -5.50 -18.50
N ASP A 160 -17.62 -4.75 -18.93
CA ASP A 160 -17.88 -3.49 -19.62
C ASP A 160 -18.05 -3.76 -21.12
N PRO A 161 -19.27 -3.62 -21.66
CA PRO A 161 -19.52 -3.81 -23.08
C PRO A 161 -18.86 -2.75 -23.97
N SER A 162 -18.33 -1.67 -23.40
CA SER A 162 -17.60 -0.64 -24.14
C SER A 162 -16.15 -1.06 -24.44
N THR A 163 -15.63 -2.09 -23.75
CA THR A 163 -14.29 -2.62 -24.04
C THR A 163 -14.35 -3.55 -25.25
N ALA A 164 -13.42 -3.36 -26.19
CA ALA A 164 -13.31 -4.22 -27.38
C ALA A 164 -12.92 -5.68 -27.04
N ILE A 165 -12.67 -5.97 -25.76
CA ILE A 165 -12.23 -7.26 -25.27
C ILE A 165 -13.15 -7.69 -24.14
N SER A 166 -14.07 -8.60 -24.44
CA SER A 166 -15.05 -9.09 -23.45
C SER A 166 -14.47 -10.07 -22.44
N LYS A 167 -13.45 -10.85 -22.81
CA LYS A 167 -12.81 -11.82 -21.91
C LYS A 167 -11.30 -11.89 -22.16
N PRO A 168 -10.50 -10.93 -21.66
CA PRO A 168 -9.06 -10.98 -21.81
C PRO A 168 -8.44 -12.10 -20.96
N LEU A 169 -7.37 -12.70 -21.46
CA LEU A 169 -6.54 -13.59 -20.65
C LEU A 169 -5.63 -12.76 -19.76
N ILE A 170 -5.63 -13.05 -18.48
CA ILE A 170 -4.76 -12.41 -17.49
C ILE A 170 -3.80 -13.44 -16.95
N THR A 171 -2.52 -13.17 -17.07
CA THR A 171 -1.47 -14.03 -16.57
C THR A 171 -0.56 -13.26 -15.63
N ALA A 172 -0.06 -13.90 -14.61
CA ALA A 172 0.80 -13.26 -13.61
C ALA A 172 2.23 -13.76 -13.76
N ILE A 173 2.87 -13.51 -14.89
CA ILE A 173 4.27 -13.88 -15.09
C ILE A 173 4.97 -12.89 -16.00
N GLY A 174 6.12 -12.48 -15.62
CA GLY A 174 6.99 -11.82 -16.54
C GLY A 174 8.10 -11.10 -15.85
N SER A 175 9.09 -10.73 -16.59
CA SER A 175 10.15 -9.88 -16.10
C SER A 175 10.31 -8.72 -17.08
N GLY A 176 9.65 -7.60 -16.79
CA GLY A 176 9.97 -6.32 -17.44
C GLY A 176 11.28 -5.74 -16.97
N THR A 177 11.97 -6.44 -16.07
CA THR A 177 13.21 -5.99 -15.43
C THR A 177 14.47 -6.48 -16.12
N THR A 178 14.36 -7.38 -17.11
CA THR A 178 15.50 -7.81 -17.93
C THR A 178 15.88 -6.78 -19.00
N TYR A 179 15.76 -5.52 -18.63
CA TYR A 179 16.11 -4.40 -19.47
C TYR A 179 17.53 -3.94 -19.23
N PRO A 180 18.22 -3.48 -20.21
CA PRO A 180 17.84 -2.61 -21.34
C PRO A 180 17.75 -3.27 -22.71
N ASP A 181 17.75 -4.58 -22.82
CA ASP A 181 17.92 -5.29 -24.12
C ASP A 181 16.65 -5.32 -24.96
N CYS A 182 15.54 -4.71 -24.55
CA CYS A 182 14.26 -4.71 -25.25
C CYS A 182 13.76 -6.13 -25.62
N LYS A 183 14.08 -7.12 -24.78
CA LYS A 183 13.60 -8.49 -24.95
C LYS A 183 12.09 -8.56 -24.76
N PRO A 184 11.42 -9.46 -25.46
CA PRO A 184 10.01 -9.74 -25.21
C PRO A 184 9.77 -10.11 -23.73
N ALA A 185 8.64 -9.69 -23.18
CA ALA A 185 8.22 -10.17 -21.87
C ALA A 185 8.13 -11.71 -21.90
N PRO A 186 8.53 -12.41 -20.81
CA PRO A 186 8.55 -13.87 -20.80
C PRO A 186 7.16 -14.51 -20.97
N ALA A 187 6.10 -13.80 -20.64
CA ALA A 187 4.73 -14.26 -20.81
C ALA A 187 3.96 -13.39 -21.78
N ILE A 188 3.87 -13.84 -23.02
CA ILE A 188 3.02 -13.28 -24.06
C ILE A 188 2.12 -14.42 -24.50
N VAL A 189 0.85 -14.34 -24.11
CA VAL A 189 -0.13 -15.41 -24.36
C VAL A 189 -1.27 -14.94 -25.23
N SER A 190 -1.72 -15.81 -26.13
CA SER A 190 -2.86 -15.53 -27.00
C SER A 190 -4.01 -16.47 -26.70
N GLY A 191 -5.22 -15.99 -26.90
CA GLY A 191 -6.45 -16.76 -26.82
C GLY A 191 -7.47 -16.28 -27.82
N HIS A 192 -8.58 -17.00 -27.94
CA HIS A 192 -9.72 -16.64 -28.77
C HIS A 192 -10.96 -16.64 -27.89
N GLN A 193 -11.65 -15.52 -27.85
CA GLN A 193 -12.81 -15.32 -26.99
C GLN A 193 -13.90 -14.59 -27.78
N GLN A 194 -15.10 -15.16 -27.87
CA GLN A 194 -16.26 -14.54 -28.52
C GLN A 194 -15.92 -13.91 -29.89
N ASP A 195 -15.25 -14.70 -30.76
CA ASP A 195 -14.80 -14.28 -32.11
C ASP A 195 -13.73 -13.17 -32.12
N VAL A 196 -13.08 -12.87 -30.99
CA VAL A 196 -11.95 -11.94 -30.90
C VAL A 196 -10.67 -12.67 -30.52
N ASP A 197 -9.63 -12.47 -31.31
CA ASP A 197 -8.27 -12.88 -30.95
C ASP A 197 -7.68 -11.87 -29.97
N VAL A 198 -7.33 -12.33 -28.77
CA VAL A 198 -6.76 -11.53 -27.68
C VAL A 198 -5.34 -11.92 -27.35
N VAL A 199 -4.57 -10.97 -26.88
CA VAL A 199 -3.20 -11.18 -26.37
C VAL A 199 -3.10 -10.51 -25.00
N THR A 200 -2.56 -11.27 -24.04
CA THR A 200 -2.15 -10.73 -22.74
C THR A 200 -0.64 -10.83 -22.60
N VAL A 201 -0.02 -9.69 -22.31
CA VAL A 201 1.42 -9.60 -22.03
C VAL A 201 1.61 -9.23 -20.57
N VAL A 202 2.41 -10.01 -19.87
CA VAL A 202 2.68 -9.78 -18.45
C VAL A 202 4.13 -9.38 -18.26
N THR A 203 4.32 -8.26 -17.58
CA THR A 203 5.62 -7.79 -17.13
C THR A 203 5.66 -7.74 -15.61
N GLU A 204 6.80 -8.05 -15.03
CA GLU A 204 7.03 -7.81 -13.60
C GLU A 204 7.67 -6.44 -13.43
N ALA A 205 6.97 -5.55 -12.76
CA ALA A 205 7.47 -4.19 -12.54
C ALA A 205 8.10 -4.05 -11.16
N PRO A 206 9.37 -3.61 -11.07
CA PRO A 206 9.94 -3.21 -9.80
C PRO A 206 9.34 -1.89 -9.35
N LEU A 207 8.78 -1.88 -8.15
CA LEU A 207 8.09 -0.75 -7.55
C LEU A 207 8.94 -0.09 -6.46
N SER A 208 10.24 0.01 -6.69
CA SER A 208 11.23 0.46 -5.70
C SER A 208 10.99 1.88 -5.20
N TYR A 209 10.32 2.71 -5.98
CA TYR A 209 10.12 4.13 -5.65
C TYR A 209 8.70 4.47 -5.23
N SER A 210 7.82 3.49 -5.24
CA SER A 210 6.42 3.68 -4.90
C SER A 210 6.12 3.32 -3.45
N SER A 211 5.02 3.86 -2.94
CA SER A 211 4.50 3.54 -1.61
C SER A 211 3.09 2.96 -1.70
N ILE A 212 2.70 2.23 -0.67
CA ILE A 212 1.29 1.91 -0.42
C ILE A 212 0.72 2.99 0.49
N LEU A 213 -0.41 3.56 0.10
CA LEU A 213 -1.26 4.36 0.97
C LEU A 213 -2.25 3.43 1.65
N VAL A 214 -2.16 3.33 2.96
CA VAL A 214 -3.01 2.48 3.78
C VAL A 214 -4.03 3.37 4.47
N LYS A 215 -5.30 3.22 4.10
CA LYS A 215 -6.43 3.89 4.70
C LYS A 215 -6.96 3.04 5.85
N ILE A 216 -7.13 3.63 7.01
CA ILE A 216 -7.70 3.00 8.19
C ILE A 216 -8.98 3.74 8.54
N ASP A 217 -10.11 3.13 8.27
CA ASP A 217 -11.42 3.67 8.60
C ASP A 217 -11.71 3.38 10.08
N THR A 218 -11.49 4.39 10.91
CA THR A 218 -11.65 4.30 12.37
C THR A 218 -11.76 5.71 12.99
N ASP A 219 -12.44 5.79 14.14
CA ASP A 219 -12.48 7.01 14.95
C ASP A 219 -11.29 7.11 15.92
N VAL A 220 -10.59 6.00 16.13
CA VAL A 220 -9.48 5.95 17.08
C VAL A 220 -8.24 6.62 16.49
N GLN A 221 -7.65 7.55 17.23
CA GLN A 221 -6.40 8.20 16.83
C GLN A 221 -5.27 7.19 16.70
N VAL A 222 -4.53 7.27 15.59
CA VAL A 222 -3.37 6.40 15.34
C VAL A 222 -2.04 7.10 15.63
N GLY A 223 -1.97 8.42 15.48
CA GLY A 223 -0.80 9.25 15.77
C GLY A 223 -0.82 10.55 14.96
N GLU A 224 0.08 11.47 15.27
CA GLU A 224 0.19 12.77 14.61
C GLU A 224 0.65 12.64 13.15
N GLU A 225 0.19 13.56 12.29
CA GLU A 225 0.66 13.65 10.90
C GLU A 225 2.18 13.89 10.87
N GLY A 226 2.87 13.15 10.01
CA GLY A 226 4.32 13.15 9.93
C GLY A 226 5.02 12.21 10.92
N ALA A 227 4.30 11.61 11.87
CA ALA A 227 4.87 10.65 12.80
C ALA A 227 5.38 9.40 12.06
N ASP A 228 6.51 8.87 12.50
CA ASP A 228 7.14 7.68 11.91
C ASP A 228 6.33 6.43 12.22
N VAL A 229 6.10 5.61 11.19
CA VAL A 229 5.52 4.27 11.30
C VAL A 229 6.65 3.25 11.31
N LEU A 230 6.67 2.42 12.34
CA LEU A 230 7.75 1.48 12.63
C LEU A 230 7.30 0.02 12.53
N LEU A 231 8.12 -0.83 11.91
CA LEU A 231 8.10 -2.29 12.05
C LEU A 231 9.20 -2.69 13.04
N GLY A 232 8.83 -2.99 14.27
CA GLY A 232 9.80 -3.14 15.36
C GLY A 232 10.52 -1.81 15.65
N LYS A 233 11.82 -1.74 15.37
CA LYS A 233 12.64 -0.51 15.51
C LYS A 233 12.94 0.18 14.17
N ARG A 234 12.39 -0.31 13.06
CA ARG A 234 12.71 0.15 11.71
C ARG A 234 11.61 1.02 11.18
N LYS A 235 11.98 2.16 10.63
CA LYS A 235 11.05 3.05 9.95
C LYS A 235 10.62 2.43 8.62
N VAL A 236 9.32 2.23 8.44
CA VAL A 236 8.74 1.68 7.21
C VAL A 236 7.78 2.65 6.53
N GLY A 237 7.39 3.74 7.20
CA GLY A 237 6.45 4.71 6.66
C GLY A 237 6.27 5.91 7.56
N MET A 238 5.20 6.66 7.29
CA MET A 238 4.76 7.81 8.08
C MET A 238 3.24 7.91 8.08
N VAL A 239 2.68 8.59 9.07
CA VAL A 239 1.28 9.03 9.08
C VAL A 239 1.16 10.20 8.11
N THR A 240 0.24 10.13 7.15
CA THR A 240 0.03 11.18 6.15
C THR A 240 -1.25 11.97 6.40
N THR A 241 -2.23 11.36 7.04
CA THR A 241 -3.50 12.02 7.35
C THR A 241 -4.10 11.41 8.60
N GLU A 242 -4.48 12.27 9.54
CA GLU A 242 -5.16 11.89 10.78
C GLU A 242 -6.55 12.55 10.93
N GLN A 243 -6.76 13.68 10.26
CA GLN A 243 -7.83 14.62 10.60
C GLN A 243 -9.19 14.36 9.96
N TYR A 244 -9.34 13.52 8.95
CA TYR A 244 -10.58 13.46 8.15
C TYR A 244 -11.39 12.17 8.34
N GLY A 245 -11.44 11.61 9.54
CA GLY A 245 -12.22 10.40 9.81
C GLY A 245 -11.58 9.13 9.27
N SER A 246 -10.79 9.22 8.20
CA SER A 246 -9.92 8.15 7.72
C SER A 246 -8.49 8.49 8.03
N LYS A 247 -7.82 7.59 8.73
CA LYS A 247 -6.39 7.71 9.03
C LYS A 247 -5.63 7.13 7.85
N MET A 248 -4.56 7.78 7.42
CA MET A 248 -3.77 7.30 6.29
C MET A 248 -2.30 7.17 6.66
N LEU A 249 -1.74 6.03 6.31
CA LEU A 249 -0.30 5.76 6.41
C LEU A 249 0.28 5.65 5.00
N SER A 250 1.45 6.24 4.79
CA SER A 250 2.27 5.95 3.61
C SER A 250 3.36 4.97 4.02
N ILE A 251 3.35 3.77 3.45
CA ILE A 251 4.35 2.73 3.70
C ILE A 251 5.26 2.62 2.49
N GLY A 252 6.57 2.77 2.68
CA GLY A 252 7.56 2.73 1.61
C GLY A 252 7.93 4.10 1.06
N GLY A 253 8.12 4.18 -0.24
CA GLY A 253 8.64 5.34 -0.95
C GLY A 253 10.16 5.32 -1.10
N VAL A 254 10.67 6.08 -2.08
CA VAL A 254 12.09 6.04 -2.50
C VAL A 254 13.10 6.18 -1.35
N ASN A 255 12.87 7.12 -0.44
CA ASN A 255 13.81 7.40 0.65
C ASN A 255 13.92 6.26 1.67
N LEU A 256 12.84 5.49 1.87
CA LEU A 256 12.84 4.34 2.74
C LEU A 256 13.39 3.10 2.04
N LEU A 257 12.94 2.83 0.82
CA LEU A 257 13.35 1.65 0.07
C LEU A 257 14.84 1.67 -0.30
N THR A 258 15.43 2.83 -0.57
CA THR A 258 16.86 2.97 -0.84
C THR A 258 17.72 3.18 0.42
N GLY A 259 17.09 3.39 1.58
CA GLY A 259 17.76 3.57 2.87
C GLY A 259 18.09 2.26 3.58
N LYS A 260 18.63 2.39 4.80
CA LYS A 260 19.01 1.26 5.66
C LYS A 260 17.86 0.34 6.04
N ASP A 261 16.64 0.85 6.05
CA ASP A 261 15.42 0.12 6.41
C ASP A 261 14.66 -0.39 5.17
N GLY A 262 15.28 -0.33 3.98
CA GLY A 262 14.64 -0.64 2.71
C GLY A 262 14.05 -2.05 2.63
N PHE A 263 14.73 -3.06 3.17
CA PHE A 263 14.19 -4.43 3.22
C PHE A 263 12.96 -4.52 4.12
N ALA A 264 12.96 -3.83 5.26
CA ALA A 264 11.80 -3.82 6.15
C ALA A 264 10.60 -3.15 5.45
N ALA A 265 10.84 -2.03 4.77
CA ALA A 265 9.80 -1.34 4.00
C ALA A 265 9.26 -2.23 2.85
N ALA A 266 10.13 -2.84 2.04
CA ALA A 266 9.72 -3.71 0.94
C ALA A 266 8.90 -4.92 1.41
N ARG A 267 9.31 -5.56 2.51
CA ARG A 267 8.57 -6.67 3.12
C ARG A 267 7.21 -6.22 3.66
N THR A 268 7.16 -5.08 4.34
CA THR A 268 5.92 -4.53 4.87
C THR A 268 4.92 -4.28 3.75
N ILE A 269 5.35 -3.65 2.64
CA ILE A 269 4.51 -3.45 1.46
C ILE A 269 4.01 -4.78 0.92
N THR A 270 4.93 -5.74 0.72
CA THR A 270 4.61 -7.06 0.16
C THR A 270 3.63 -7.83 1.04
N ASP A 271 3.84 -7.84 2.36
CA ASP A 271 2.97 -8.55 3.30
C ASP A 271 1.58 -7.93 3.35
N MET A 272 1.48 -6.60 3.39
CA MET A 272 0.19 -5.90 3.36
C MET A 272 -0.56 -6.13 2.04
N ALA A 273 0.13 -6.01 0.91
CA ALA A 273 -0.46 -6.20 -0.41
C ALA A 273 -0.92 -7.65 -0.67
N ASN A 274 -0.35 -8.62 0.05
CA ASN A 274 -0.78 -10.01 0.02
C ASN A 274 -1.77 -10.36 1.13
N GLY A 275 -2.38 -9.38 1.78
CA GLY A 275 -3.43 -9.60 2.78
C GLY A 275 -2.95 -10.20 4.11
N LYS A 276 -1.65 -10.14 4.40
CA LYS A 276 -1.12 -10.59 5.70
C LYS A 276 -1.31 -9.54 6.78
N GLU A 277 -1.53 -9.98 8.02
CA GLU A 277 -1.50 -9.09 9.18
C GLU A 277 -0.09 -8.54 9.40
N VAL A 278 0.04 -7.21 9.50
CA VAL A 278 1.30 -6.52 9.79
C VAL A 278 1.15 -5.73 11.08
N ARG A 279 2.12 -5.91 11.99
CA ARG A 279 2.15 -5.22 13.29
C ARG A 279 3.08 -4.03 13.25
N LEU A 280 2.52 -2.85 13.40
CA LEU A 280 3.20 -1.57 13.30
C LEU A 280 3.07 -0.78 14.61
N LYS A 281 3.94 0.21 14.76
CA LYS A 281 3.87 1.18 15.87
C LYS A 281 4.07 2.57 15.30
N VAL A 282 3.21 3.49 15.66
CA VAL A 282 3.38 4.92 15.37
C VAL A 282 4.21 5.55 16.50
N THR A 283 5.21 6.34 16.15
CA THR A 283 6.03 7.07 17.14
C THR A 283 5.18 8.14 17.82
N GLY A 284 5.12 8.09 19.16
CA GLY A 284 4.22 8.96 19.93
C GLY A 284 2.73 8.61 19.82
N GLY A 285 2.39 7.57 19.07
CA GLY A 285 1.03 7.14 18.80
C GLY A 285 0.76 5.67 19.15
N SER A 286 -0.16 5.07 18.41
CA SER A 286 -0.75 3.77 18.69
C SER A 286 0.10 2.59 18.19
N LYS A 287 -0.12 1.42 18.82
CA LYS A 287 0.26 0.12 18.28
C LYS A 287 -0.85 -0.37 17.37
N LEU A 288 -0.50 -0.81 16.18
CA LEU A 288 -1.43 -1.20 15.13
C LEU A 288 -1.18 -2.66 14.72
N ALA A 289 -2.25 -3.44 14.54
CA ALA A 289 -2.19 -4.66 13.73
C ALA A 289 -3.20 -4.47 12.59
N LEU A 290 -2.67 -4.46 11.38
CA LEU A 290 -3.41 -4.10 10.16
C LEU A 290 -3.39 -5.27 9.19
N GLN A 291 -4.57 -5.64 8.71
CA GLN A 291 -4.75 -6.59 7.62
C GLN A 291 -5.75 -5.99 6.64
N VAL A 292 -5.35 -5.90 5.38
CA VAL A 292 -6.20 -5.31 4.32
C VAL A 292 -7.51 -6.09 4.20
N GLY A 293 -8.63 -5.38 4.11
CA GLY A 293 -9.97 -5.96 4.09
C GLY A 293 -10.61 -6.25 5.46
N HIS A 294 -9.87 -6.05 6.56
CA HIS A 294 -10.33 -6.36 7.92
C HIS A 294 -10.38 -5.13 8.82
N PRO A 295 -11.16 -5.16 9.93
CA PRO A 295 -11.10 -4.12 10.94
C PRO A 295 -9.71 -4.03 11.57
N PRO A 296 -9.18 -2.81 11.81
CA PRO A 296 -7.88 -2.63 12.45
C PRO A 296 -7.90 -3.10 13.91
N ILE A 297 -6.72 -3.46 14.44
CA ILE A 297 -6.52 -3.60 15.89
C ILE A 297 -5.63 -2.44 16.32
N ILE A 298 -6.13 -1.60 17.24
CA ILE A 298 -5.45 -0.38 17.70
C ILE A 298 -5.29 -0.48 19.22
N ASN A 299 -4.05 -0.51 19.70
CA ASN A 299 -3.69 -0.68 21.11
C ASN A 299 -4.31 -1.95 21.80
N GLY A 300 -4.65 -2.96 20.99
CA GLY A 300 -5.30 -4.20 21.44
C GLY A 300 -6.83 -4.23 21.23
N ASP A 301 -7.45 -3.09 21.00
CA ASP A 301 -8.89 -2.99 20.75
C ASP A 301 -9.19 -3.09 19.25
N ARG A 302 -10.35 -3.68 18.92
CA ARG A 302 -10.83 -3.83 17.55
C ARG A 302 -12.11 -3.00 17.36
N PRO A 303 -11.98 -1.72 16.92
CA PRO A 303 -13.16 -0.94 16.55
C PRO A 303 -13.85 -1.59 15.35
N LEU A 304 -15.16 -1.91 15.47
CA LEU A 304 -15.89 -2.61 14.42
C LEU A 304 -16.56 -1.67 13.43
N ASN A 305 -16.90 -0.46 13.87
CA ASN A 305 -17.55 0.53 13.02
C ASN A 305 -16.79 1.86 13.08
N MET A 306 -16.80 2.57 11.98
CA MET A 306 -16.36 3.95 11.91
C MET A 306 -17.55 4.91 12.01
N ARG A 307 -17.28 6.19 12.14
CA ARG A 307 -18.27 7.26 12.13
C ARG A 307 -18.98 7.38 10.78
N VAL A 308 -20.18 7.95 10.78
CA VAL A 308 -20.92 8.29 9.54
C VAL A 308 -20.19 9.41 8.77
N GLY A 309 -19.55 10.34 9.47
CA GLY A 309 -18.82 11.46 8.91
C GLY A 309 -18.28 12.35 10.05
N CYS A 310 -17.89 13.58 9.77
CA CYS A 310 -17.61 14.56 10.84
C CYS A 310 -18.92 14.99 11.52
N GLY A 311 -18.81 15.70 12.64
CA GLY A 311 -19.99 16.20 13.37
C GLY A 311 -20.94 17.03 12.50
N SER A 312 -20.38 17.85 11.59
CA SER A 312 -21.19 18.62 10.64
C SER A 312 -21.92 17.75 9.63
N ALA A 313 -21.25 16.74 9.07
CA ALA A 313 -21.88 15.80 8.13
C ALA A 313 -22.96 14.95 8.82
N THR A 314 -22.68 14.45 10.03
CA THR A 314 -23.65 13.68 10.83
C THR A 314 -24.89 14.51 11.12
N LEU A 315 -24.70 15.75 11.58
CA LEU A 315 -25.83 16.64 11.83
C LEU A 315 -26.62 16.92 10.55
N GLY A 316 -25.93 17.20 9.45
CA GLY A 316 -26.57 17.44 8.16
C GLY A 316 -27.43 16.30 7.66
N LEU A 317 -26.98 15.05 7.83
CA LEU A 317 -27.68 13.85 7.41
C LEU A 317 -28.93 13.55 8.27
N PHE A 318 -28.87 13.82 9.58
CA PHE A 318 -29.91 13.43 10.53
C PHE A 318 -30.69 14.60 11.13
N ALA A 319 -30.53 15.84 10.60
CA ALA A 319 -31.13 17.03 11.16
C ALA A 319 -32.63 16.94 11.50
N PRO A 320 -33.51 16.37 10.65
CA PRO A 320 -34.93 16.22 11.00
C PRO A 320 -35.17 15.34 12.22
N LEU A 321 -34.46 14.19 12.32
CA LEU A 321 -34.58 13.29 13.47
C LEU A 321 -34.02 13.92 14.75
N LEU A 322 -32.88 14.59 14.63
CA LEU A 322 -32.24 15.27 15.74
C LEU A 322 -33.13 16.42 16.26
N LYS A 323 -33.77 17.19 15.37
CA LYS A 323 -34.71 18.24 15.74
C LYS A 323 -35.95 17.71 16.45
N ALA A 324 -36.41 16.53 16.09
CA ALA A 324 -37.51 15.86 16.77
C ALA A 324 -37.10 15.30 18.15
N ALA A 325 -35.82 15.07 18.38
CA ALA A 325 -35.29 14.46 19.60
C ALA A 325 -35.05 15.44 20.72
N ALA A 326 -34.57 16.67 20.42
CA ALA A 326 -34.22 17.67 21.41
C ALA A 326 -34.34 19.10 20.84
N ASP A 327 -34.33 20.10 21.71
CA ASP A 327 -34.36 21.52 21.33
C ASP A 327 -33.06 21.94 20.70
N GLU A 328 -31.93 21.41 21.22
CA GLU A 328 -30.60 21.60 20.72
C GLU A 328 -29.86 20.25 20.69
N VAL A 329 -28.95 20.07 19.71
CA VAL A 329 -28.11 18.89 19.58
C VAL A 329 -26.67 19.30 19.32
N ILE A 330 -25.76 18.65 20.06
CA ILE A 330 -24.32 18.78 19.89
C ILE A 330 -23.78 17.43 19.40
N ILE A 331 -23.14 17.45 18.23
CA ILE A 331 -22.41 16.28 17.73
C ILE A 331 -20.92 16.51 17.98
N LEU A 332 -20.38 15.83 18.97
CA LEU A 332 -18.95 15.88 19.31
C LEU A 332 -18.11 15.14 18.28
N ASP A 333 -17.04 15.78 17.85
CA ASP A 333 -16.08 15.22 16.90
C ASP A 333 -14.72 15.91 17.03
N SER A 334 -13.67 15.14 17.04
CA SER A 334 -12.28 15.61 17.15
C SER A 334 -11.85 16.56 16.03
N HIS A 335 -12.56 16.53 14.90
CA HIS A 335 -12.29 17.41 13.76
C HIS A 335 -13.27 18.59 13.70
N ILE A 336 -14.57 18.33 13.55
CA ILE A 336 -15.59 19.36 13.46
C ILE A 336 -16.77 18.98 14.36
N THR A 337 -16.86 19.58 15.53
CA THR A 337 -18.04 19.52 16.39
C THR A 337 -19.13 20.45 15.83
N SER A 338 -20.39 20.02 15.87
CA SER A 338 -21.52 20.80 15.36
C SER A 338 -22.59 21.00 16.40
N LEU A 339 -23.17 22.19 16.37
CA LEU A 339 -24.32 22.64 17.15
C LEU A 339 -25.52 22.84 16.20
N MET A 340 -26.65 22.19 16.48
CA MET A 340 -27.79 22.13 15.54
C MET A 340 -28.36 23.51 15.23
N GLY A 341 -28.51 24.38 16.23
CA GLY A 341 -29.05 25.72 16.04
C GLY A 341 -28.17 26.66 15.21
N GLU A 342 -26.88 26.35 15.07
CA GLU A 342 -25.91 27.06 14.22
C GLU A 342 -25.81 26.47 12.82
N HIS A 343 -26.09 25.18 12.67
CA HIS A 343 -25.90 24.43 11.42
C HIS A 343 -27.00 24.72 10.40
N ALA A 344 -26.63 24.89 9.12
CA ALA A 344 -27.59 25.24 8.06
C ALA A 344 -28.73 24.21 7.94
N ALA A 345 -28.42 22.90 7.99
CA ALA A 345 -29.42 21.84 7.92
C ALA A 345 -30.32 21.83 9.18
N GLY A 346 -29.77 22.10 10.37
CA GLY A 346 -30.58 22.24 11.58
C GLY A 346 -31.57 23.38 11.48
N ARG A 347 -31.12 24.54 11.02
CA ARG A 347 -32.00 25.71 10.77
C ARG A 347 -33.03 25.42 9.69
N PHE A 348 -32.66 24.72 8.63
CA PHE A 348 -33.62 24.29 7.61
C PHE A 348 -34.68 23.34 8.17
N ALA A 349 -34.31 22.46 9.11
CA ALA A 349 -35.21 21.57 9.83
C ALA A 349 -36.02 22.30 10.93
N GLY A 350 -35.89 23.64 11.06
CA GLY A 350 -36.64 24.45 12.01
C GLY A 350 -35.96 24.65 13.37
N ALA A 351 -34.69 24.25 13.53
CA ALA A 351 -33.95 24.57 14.76
C ALA A 351 -33.67 26.08 14.86
N GLN A 352 -33.73 26.61 16.07
CA GLN A 352 -33.37 27.99 16.37
C GLN A 352 -32.11 28.01 17.24
N PRO A 353 -31.29 29.05 17.18
CA PRO A 353 -30.17 29.21 18.09
C PRO A 353 -30.64 29.15 19.56
N SER A 354 -30.18 28.16 20.27
CA SER A 354 -30.59 27.85 21.65
C SER A 354 -29.95 28.76 22.70
N GLY A 355 -28.90 29.47 22.34
CA GLY A 355 -28.08 30.23 23.27
C GLY A 355 -26.99 29.40 23.98
N VAL A 356 -26.87 28.11 23.65
CA VAL A 356 -25.76 27.27 24.14
C VAL A 356 -24.47 27.73 23.48
N ASN A 357 -23.43 28.00 24.28
CA ASN A 357 -22.09 28.34 23.82
C ASN A 357 -21.14 27.16 24.04
N LEU A 358 -20.39 26.80 23.01
CA LEU A 358 -19.39 25.75 23.10
C LEU A 358 -18.01 26.34 23.39
N ARG A 359 -17.20 25.63 24.15
CA ARG A 359 -15.81 26.01 24.48
C ARG A 359 -14.89 26.17 23.28
N PHE A 360 -15.35 25.83 22.11
CA PHE A 360 -14.57 25.91 20.87
C PHE A 360 -15.10 27.04 19.97
N PRO A 361 -14.21 27.81 19.32
CA PRO A 361 -14.61 28.91 18.47
C PRO A 361 -15.40 28.44 17.25
N MET A 362 -16.33 29.25 16.78
CA MET A 362 -17.06 28.99 15.55
C MET A 362 -16.11 29.07 14.35
N SER A 363 -16.23 28.13 13.44
CA SER A 363 -15.62 28.16 12.11
C SER A 363 -16.61 27.62 11.09
N THR A 364 -16.37 27.81 9.81
CA THR A 364 -17.23 27.23 8.78
C THR A 364 -16.65 25.89 8.32
N PRO A 365 -17.44 24.80 8.29
CA PRO A 365 -18.89 24.69 8.49
C PRO A 365 -19.35 24.38 9.92
N GLY A 366 -18.52 24.42 10.94
CA GLY A 366 -18.86 24.13 12.32
C GLY A 366 -17.79 24.62 13.28
N ARG A 367 -17.54 23.90 14.37
CA ARG A 367 -16.54 24.21 15.39
C ARG A 367 -15.30 23.31 15.14
N TYR A 368 -14.33 23.83 14.40
CA TYR A 368 -13.06 23.12 14.17
C TYR A 368 -12.06 23.45 15.27
N PHE A 369 -11.46 22.43 15.88
CA PHE A 369 -10.47 22.64 16.94
C PHE A 369 -9.34 21.61 16.97
N GLY A 370 -9.42 20.54 16.18
CA GLY A 370 -8.37 19.53 16.10
C GLY A 370 -8.00 18.93 17.46
N ASP A 371 -8.95 18.82 18.38
CA ASP A 371 -8.75 18.24 19.70
C ASP A 371 -8.83 16.71 19.60
N HIS A 372 -7.71 16.03 19.80
CA HIS A 372 -7.61 14.58 19.72
C HIS A 372 -7.38 13.97 21.09
N GLY A 373 -8.16 12.95 21.42
CA GLY A 373 -8.06 12.27 22.69
C GLY A 373 -8.78 10.93 22.71
N LYS A 374 -9.02 10.42 23.90
CA LYS A 374 -9.74 9.16 24.13
C LYS A 374 -11.18 9.38 24.62
N GLY A 375 -11.59 10.60 24.74
CA GLY A 375 -12.92 10.99 25.20
C GLY A 375 -13.97 10.91 24.08
N TRP A 376 -15.10 11.56 24.32
CA TRP A 376 -16.24 11.57 23.41
C TRP A 376 -15.87 12.13 22.04
N GLY A 377 -16.33 11.47 20.99
CA GLY A 377 -16.06 11.87 19.61
C GLY A 377 -14.57 11.85 19.23
N GLY A 378 -13.72 11.17 20.00
CA GLY A 378 -12.28 11.16 19.80
C GLY A 378 -11.58 12.45 20.26
N THR A 379 -12.24 13.24 21.10
CA THR A 379 -11.71 14.47 21.74
C THR A 379 -11.09 14.18 23.09
N SER A 380 -10.54 15.21 23.74
CA SER A 380 -10.09 15.16 25.14
C SER A 380 -11.24 15.20 26.16
N ILE A 381 -12.50 15.40 25.72
CA ILE A 381 -13.67 15.55 26.58
C ILE A 381 -14.09 14.20 27.14
N GLU A 382 -13.94 14.02 28.45
CA GLU A 382 -14.32 12.78 29.14
C GLU A 382 -15.82 12.79 29.49
N GLU A 383 -16.36 13.90 30.02
CA GLU A 383 -17.77 14.07 30.27
C GLU A 383 -18.40 15.03 29.24
N PRO A 384 -19.43 14.61 28.48
CA PRO A 384 -19.91 15.37 27.32
C PRO A 384 -20.38 16.77 27.64
N ILE A 385 -20.87 17.02 28.87
CA ILE A 385 -21.34 18.36 29.30
C ILE A 385 -20.21 19.40 29.30
N GLU A 386 -18.95 18.98 29.41
CA GLU A 386 -17.80 19.88 29.41
C GLU A 386 -17.61 20.63 28.09
N VAL A 387 -18.28 20.21 27.03
CA VAL A 387 -18.25 20.92 25.75
C VAL A 387 -19.00 22.27 25.84
N ILE A 388 -19.95 22.39 26.76
CA ILE A 388 -20.70 23.61 26.96
C ILE A 388 -19.89 24.55 27.86
N GLU A 389 -19.50 25.71 27.33
CA GLU A 389 -18.79 26.75 28.06
C GLU A 389 -19.75 27.62 28.88
N GLY A 390 -21.01 27.81 28.38
CA GLY A 390 -22.00 28.62 29.02
C GLY A 390 -23.26 28.80 28.18
N ILE A 391 -24.15 29.67 28.63
CA ILE A 391 -25.42 29.97 27.97
C ILE A 391 -25.60 31.49 27.78
N ASP A 392 -26.31 31.87 26.73
CA ASP A 392 -26.85 33.21 26.54
C ASP A 392 -28.23 33.26 27.19
N GLU A 393 -28.34 33.90 28.37
CA GLU A 393 -29.57 34.02 29.16
C GLU A 393 -30.72 34.73 28.42
N ASN A 394 -30.43 35.49 27.38
CA ASN A 394 -31.46 36.11 26.55
C ASN A 394 -32.15 35.12 25.60
N ARG A 395 -31.52 33.97 25.31
CA ARG A 395 -32.02 32.96 24.38
C ARG A 395 -32.37 31.65 25.09
N SER A 396 -31.50 31.20 26.00
CA SER A 396 -31.75 29.97 26.75
C SER A 396 -32.83 30.15 27.80
N ARG A 397 -33.65 29.11 28.00
CA ARG A 397 -34.74 29.12 29.01
C ARG A 397 -34.70 27.83 29.80
N PRO A 398 -35.06 27.82 31.08
CA PRO A 398 -35.27 26.60 31.85
C PRO A 398 -36.19 25.63 31.09
N GLY A 399 -35.85 24.35 31.11
CA GLY A 399 -36.50 23.29 30.32
C GLY A 399 -35.90 23.07 28.94
N LEU A 400 -34.89 23.86 28.52
CA LEU A 400 -34.13 23.59 27.27
C LEU A 400 -33.45 22.23 27.35
N ARG A 401 -33.75 21.35 26.40
CA ARG A 401 -33.18 20.02 26.30
C ARG A 401 -32.07 19.97 25.25
N VAL A 402 -30.90 19.52 25.69
CA VAL A 402 -29.70 19.40 24.85
C VAL A 402 -29.27 17.94 24.78
N LEU A 403 -29.35 17.36 23.60
CA LEU A 403 -28.78 16.05 23.33
C LEU A 403 -27.33 16.22 22.92
N ILE A 404 -26.42 15.57 23.64
CA ILE A 404 -25.01 15.51 23.27
C ILE A 404 -24.70 14.07 22.84
N THR A 405 -24.18 13.91 21.63
CA THR A 405 -23.77 12.63 21.07
C THR A 405 -22.49 12.78 20.24
N GLU A 406 -22.01 11.70 19.72
CA GLU A 406 -20.86 11.64 18.85
C GLU A 406 -21.24 11.13 17.45
N THR A 407 -20.34 11.24 16.51
CA THR A 407 -20.55 10.86 15.10
C THR A 407 -20.89 9.39 14.88
N THR A 408 -20.67 8.53 15.86
CA THR A 408 -21.04 7.10 15.83
C THR A 408 -22.45 6.84 16.33
N GLY A 409 -23.07 7.76 17.02
CA GLY A 409 -24.37 7.57 17.68
C GLY A 409 -24.40 6.49 18.76
N ARG A 410 -23.25 5.94 19.15
CA ARG A 410 -23.15 4.88 20.17
C ARG A 410 -23.40 5.40 21.57
N ASN A 411 -22.88 6.58 21.84
CA ASN A 411 -23.01 7.29 23.09
C ASN A 411 -23.90 8.52 22.91
N GLY A 412 -24.77 8.74 23.86
CA GLY A 412 -25.61 9.92 23.89
C GLY A 412 -26.10 10.20 25.30
N LYS A 413 -26.08 11.47 25.70
CA LYS A 413 -26.63 11.95 26.96
C LYS A 413 -27.55 13.11 26.68
N LEU A 414 -28.68 13.15 27.40
CA LEU A 414 -29.66 14.24 27.33
C LEU A 414 -29.58 15.07 28.61
N PHE A 415 -29.49 16.36 28.45
CA PHE A 415 -29.42 17.31 29.54
C PHE A 415 -30.60 18.29 29.46
N GLU A 416 -31.10 18.73 30.60
CA GLU A 416 -32.12 19.76 30.71
C GLU A 416 -31.61 20.94 31.56
N LEU A 417 -31.80 22.13 31.05
CA LEU A 417 -31.41 23.36 31.74
C LEU A 417 -32.41 23.64 32.88
N ASN A 418 -31.94 23.70 34.12
CA ASN A 418 -32.76 23.99 35.29
C ASN A 418 -32.98 25.52 35.48
N GLN A 419 -33.72 25.89 36.50
CA GLN A 419 -34.00 27.30 36.84
C GLN A 419 -32.77 28.07 37.34
N ASN A 420 -31.75 27.35 37.80
CA ASN A 420 -30.51 27.95 38.32
C ASN A 420 -29.47 28.20 37.22
N GLY A 421 -29.76 27.81 35.98
CA GLY A 421 -28.81 27.90 34.86
C GLY A 421 -27.86 26.70 34.71
N ASP A 422 -28.08 25.60 35.46
CA ASP A 422 -27.27 24.40 35.39
C ASP A 422 -27.93 23.36 34.49
N PHE A 423 -27.12 22.60 33.75
CA PHE A 423 -27.56 21.45 33.00
C PHE A 423 -27.58 20.20 33.89
N ILE A 424 -28.72 19.51 33.96
CA ILE A 424 -28.92 18.28 34.70
C ILE A 424 -29.14 17.14 33.71
N GLU A 425 -28.40 16.04 33.83
CA GLU A 425 -28.61 14.86 33.03
C GLU A 425 -29.98 14.23 33.32
N ILE A 426 -30.75 13.97 32.27
CA ILE A 426 -32.05 13.34 32.33
C ILE A 426 -32.08 12.08 31.42
N PRO A 427 -33.02 11.15 31.66
CA PRO A 427 -33.13 9.96 30.81
C PRO A 427 -33.36 10.29 29.33
N LEU A 428 -32.73 9.55 28.44
CA LEU A 428 -32.97 9.66 27.00
C LEU A 428 -34.42 9.35 26.67
N THR A 429 -35.06 10.25 25.92
CA THR A 429 -36.43 10.04 25.38
C THR A 429 -36.37 8.98 24.25
N GLU A 430 -37.53 8.43 23.88
CA GLU A 430 -37.60 7.47 22.74
C GLU A 430 -37.19 8.15 21.44
N ALA A 431 -37.45 9.42 21.24
CA ALA A 431 -37.00 10.18 20.09
C ALA A 431 -35.45 10.30 20.05
N CYS A 432 -34.81 10.55 21.20
CA CYS A 432 -33.36 10.57 21.32
C CYS A 432 -32.77 9.18 20.97
N LYS A 433 -33.32 8.12 21.54
CA LYS A 433 -32.87 6.73 21.25
C LYS A 433 -33.01 6.39 19.78
N ALA A 434 -34.13 6.76 19.15
CA ALA A 434 -34.36 6.56 17.73
C ALA A 434 -33.35 7.32 16.85
N ALA A 435 -33.03 8.58 17.20
CA ALA A 435 -32.01 9.37 16.49
C ALA A 435 -30.61 8.74 16.63
N LEU A 436 -30.22 8.34 17.84
CA LEU A 436 -28.95 7.67 18.10
C LEU A 436 -28.85 6.32 17.34
N LEU A 437 -29.93 5.54 17.33
CA LEU A 437 -29.98 4.28 16.57
C LEU A 437 -29.86 4.51 15.07
N ALA A 438 -30.51 5.56 14.53
CA ALA A 438 -30.41 5.91 13.12
C ALA A 438 -28.97 6.26 12.73
N ILE A 439 -28.26 7.03 13.57
CA ILE A 439 -26.85 7.32 13.34
C ILE A 439 -26.02 6.04 13.41
N SER A 440 -26.14 5.26 14.47
CA SER A 440 -25.29 4.09 14.69
C SER A 440 -25.51 2.98 13.67
N SER A 441 -26.74 2.78 13.20
CA SER A 441 -27.05 1.81 12.14
C SER A 441 -26.57 2.23 10.75
N SER A 442 -26.26 3.52 10.57
CA SER A 442 -25.71 4.06 9.32
C SER A 442 -24.17 4.10 9.30
N CYS A 443 -23.54 3.74 10.43
CA CYS A 443 -22.08 3.68 10.50
C CYS A 443 -21.54 2.54 9.64
N GLU A 444 -20.54 2.86 8.82
CA GLU A 444 -19.82 1.88 8.03
C GLU A 444 -18.92 0.99 8.92
N PRO A 445 -18.63 -0.24 8.50
CA PRO A 445 -17.66 -1.07 9.20
C PRO A 445 -16.27 -0.42 9.20
N SER A 446 -15.56 -0.50 10.32
CA SER A 446 -14.13 -0.20 10.36
C SER A 446 -13.36 -1.14 9.46
N ARG A 447 -12.44 -0.59 8.67
CA ARG A 447 -11.73 -1.36 7.65
C ARG A 447 -10.34 -0.80 7.40
N VAL A 448 -9.43 -1.68 7.04
CA VAL A 448 -8.13 -1.34 6.48
C VAL A 448 -8.19 -1.52 4.98
N SER A 449 -7.95 -0.44 4.23
CA SER A 449 -7.85 -0.47 2.77
C SER A 449 -6.45 -0.03 2.36
N ALA A 450 -5.96 -0.53 1.24
CA ALA A 450 -4.67 -0.09 0.73
C ALA A 450 -4.76 0.24 -0.75
N VAL A 451 -4.17 1.37 -1.12
CA VAL A 451 -4.04 1.83 -2.49
C VAL A 451 -2.56 1.90 -2.83
N TYR A 452 -2.19 1.22 -3.90
CA TYR A 452 -0.86 1.31 -4.46
C TYR A 452 -0.87 2.31 -5.62
N MET A 453 0.10 3.23 -5.61
CA MET A 453 0.30 4.16 -6.73
C MET A 453 1.60 3.81 -7.43
N GLY A 454 1.53 3.58 -8.74
CA GLY A 454 2.67 3.20 -9.55
C GLY A 454 2.64 3.80 -10.94
N GLY A 455 3.68 3.54 -11.69
CA GLY A 455 3.79 3.93 -13.09
C GLY A 455 4.53 2.86 -13.89
N ALA A 456 4.06 2.58 -15.09
CA ALA A 456 4.76 1.73 -16.03
C ALA A 456 5.86 2.56 -16.72
N GLY A 457 7.09 2.41 -16.25
CA GLY A 457 8.27 3.04 -16.85
C GLY A 457 8.60 2.50 -18.23
N GLY A 458 9.62 3.07 -18.88
CA GLY A 458 10.05 2.69 -20.23
C GLY A 458 10.38 1.20 -20.35
N SER A 459 11.07 0.64 -19.36
CA SER A 459 11.41 -0.78 -19.30
C SER A 459 10.15 -1.66 -19.26
N ALA A 460 9.23 -1.46 -18.35
CA ALA A 460 8.01 -2.27 -18.22
C ALA A 460 7.11 -2.21 -19.48
N ARG A 461 7.21 -1.16 -20.29
CA ARG A 461 6.47 -1.01 -21.55
C ARG A 461 7.18 -1.63 -22.77
N ALA A 462 8.49 -1.54 -22.82
CA ALA A 462 9.23 -1.98 -23.98
C ALA A 462 9.30 -3.53 -24.11
N GLY A 463 9.21 -4.28 -22.98
CA GLY A 463 9.02 -5.75 -23.03
C GLY A 463 7.65 -6.15 -23.55
N VAL A 464 6.66 -5.25 -23.45
CA VAL A 464 5.32 -5.48 -24.00
C VAL A 464 5.33 -5.28 -25.51
N THR A 465 5.89 -4.18 -25.99
CA THR A 465 5.96 -3.84 -27.42
C THR A 465 7.29 -3.16 -27.75
N ARG A 466 7.66 -3.15 -29.04
CA ARG A 466 8.82 -2.40 -29.53
C ARG A 466 8.60 -0.88 -29.54
N TYR A 467 7.35 -0.42 -29.46
CA TYR A 467 6.99 0.98 -29.50
C TYR A 467 6.23 1.42 -28.23
N PRO A 468 6.93 1.65 -27.10
CA PRO A 468 6.31 1.94 -25.81
C PRO A 468 5.34 3.13 -25.81
N ILE A 469 5.58 4.12 -26.67
CA ILE A 469 4.68 5.29 -26.80
C ILE A 469 3.32 4.88 -27.38
N LYS A 470 3.30 3.96 -28.35
CA LYS A 470 2.03 3.44 -28.90
C LYS A 470 1.24 2.68 -27.84
N LEU A 471 1.89 1.87 -27.02
CA LEU A 471 1.26 1.20 -25.89
C LEU A 471 0.66 2.21 -24.90
N THR A 472 1.40 3.26 -24.55
CA THR A 472 0.89 4.31 -23.66
C THR A 472 -0.40 4.93 -24.21
N ARG A 473 -0.41 5.27 -25.49
CA ARG A 473 -1.60 5.81 -26.17
C ARG A 473 -2.74 4.80 -26.20
N ALA A 474 -2.45 3.51 -26.43
CA ALA A 474 -3.45 2.46 -26.45
C ALA A 474 -4.12 2.29 -25.08
N VAL A 475 -3.36 2.33 -23.99
CA VAL A 475 -3.91 2.29 -22.64
C VAL A 475 -4.79 3.51 -22.36
N HIS A 476 -4.35 4.71 -22.72
CA HIS A 476 -5.15 5.93 -22.53
C HIS A 476 -6.41 5.99 -23.40
N ASN A 477 -6.41 5.31 -24.56
CA ASN A 477 -7.55 5.24 -25.48
C ASN A 477 -8.41 3.98 -25.26
N ALA A 478 -8.23 3.26 -24.16
CA ALA A 478 -8.93 2.01 -23.84
C ALA A 478 -8.78 0.90 -24.90
N LYS A 479 -7.75 0.95 -25.75
CA LYS A 479 -7.39 -0.11 -26.70
C LYS A 479 -6.58 -1.24 -26.04
N ALA A 480 -6.00 -0.98 -24.88
CA ALA A 480 -5.33 -1.96 -24.05
C ALA A 480 -5.81 -1.81 -22.61
N SER A 481 -6.31 -2.89 -22.04
CA SER A 481 -6.66 -2.98 -20.63
C SER A 481 -5.40 -3.20 -19.80
N LEU A 482 -5.37 -2.62 -18.61
CA LEU A 482 -4.27 -2.74 -17.65
C LEU A 482 -4.79 -3.30 -16.34
N THR A 483 -4.14 -4.35 -15.85
CA THR A 483 -4.37 -4.89 -14.51
C THR A 483 -3.04 -5.07 -13.77
N VAL A 484 -3.10 -5.18 -12.46
CA VAL A 484 -1.94 -5.44 -11.61
C VAL A 484 -2.27 -6.59 -10.68
N GLY A 485 -1.57 -7.71 -10.84
CA GLY A 485 -1.84 -8.91 -10.07
C GLY A 485 -3.30 -9.38 -10.20
N GLY A 486 -3.91 -9.19 -11.36
CA GLY A 486 -5.31 -9.49 -11.64
C GLY A 486 -6.32 -8.46 -11.17
N ALA A 487 -5.91 -7.40 -10.47
CA ALA A 487 -6.80 -6.33 -10.05
C ALA A 487 -6.91 -5.24 -11.12
N PRO A 488 -8.10 -4.67 -11.35
CA PRO A 488 -8.26 -3.52 -12.22
C PRO A 488 -7.53 -2.30 -11.64
N VAL A 489 -7.13 -1.39 -12.50
CA VAL A 489 -6.43 -0.17 -12.11
C VAL A 489 -7.15 1.07 -12.63
N TYR A 490 -7.00 2.17 -11.90
CA TYR A 490 -7.36 3.49 -12.38
C TYR A 490 -6.13 4.10 -13.04
N VAL A 491 -6.17 4.29 -14.34
CA VAL A 491 -5.11 4.96 -15.09
C VAL A 491 -5.29 6.47 -14.96
N LEU A 492 -4.26 7.14 -14.46
CA LEU A 492 -4.28 8.58 -14.28
C LEU A 492 -3.93 9.29 -15.59
N PRO A 493 -4.53 10.46 -15.88
CA PRO A 493 -4.15 11.26 -17.04
C PRO A 493 -2.71 11.76 -16.90
N GLY A 494 -1.98 11.83 -18.01
CA GLY A 494 -0.61 12.32 -18.04
C GLY A 494 0.21 11.79 -19.21
N GLY A 495 1.50 12.11 -19.23
CA GLY A 495 2.40 11.74 -20.33
C GLY A 495 2.85 10.27 -20.35
N GLY A 496 2.66 9.54 -19.25
CA GLY A 496 3.02 8.14 -19.09
C GLY A 496 1.82 7.29 -18.65
N ILE A 497 2.07 6.03 -18.34
CA ILE A 497 1.07 5.16 -17.71
C ILE A 497 1.27 5.23 -16.20
N ASN A 498 0.56 6.14 -15.55
CA ASN A 498 0.44 6.20 -14.09
C ASN A 498 -0.88 5.56 -13.68
N PHE A 499 -0.88 4.80 -12.63
CA PHE A 499 -2.06 4.04 -12.21
C PHE A 499 -2.17 3.96 -10.69
N MET A 500 -3.40 3.70 -10.24
CA MET A 500 -3.72 3.37 -8.85
C MET A 500 -4.34 1.99 -8.82
N VAL A 501 -3.90 1.16 -7.88
CA VAL A 501 -4.39 -0.21 -7.67
C VAL A 501 -5.02 -0.30 -6.30
N ASP A 502 -6.25 -0.74 -6.23
CA ASP A 502 -6.84 -1.23 -4.99
C ASP A 502 -6.23 -2.60 -4.67
N VAL A 503 -5.27 -2.62 -3.74
CA VAL A 503 -4.51 -3.85 -3.44
C VAL A 503 -5.37 -4.92 -2.76
N GLU A 504 -6.53 -4.58 -2.25
CA GLU A 504 -7.49 -5.55 -1.70
C GLU A 504 -8.01 -6.51 -2.77
N ARG A 505 -8.06 -6.05 -4.02
CA ARG A 505 -8.50 -6.84 -5.18
C ARG A 505 -7.37 -7.61 -5.86
N VAL A 506 -6.13 -7.37 -5.47
CA VAL A 506 -4.97 -8.09 -6.01
C VAL A 506 -5.04 -9.55 -5.56
N LYS A 507 -4.72 -10.46 -6.48
CA LYS A 507 -4.69 -11.89 -6.15
C LYS A 507 -3.56 -12.17 -5.17
N GLN A 508 -3.88 -12.98 -4.17
CA GLN A 508 -2.93 -13.31 -3.11
C GLN A 508 -1.64 -13.89 -3.69
N GLY A 509 -0.50 -13.42 -3.19
CA GLY A 509 0.83 -13.81 -3.66
C GLY A 509 1.30 -13.08 -4.92
N ALA A 510 0.53 -12.14 -5.49
CA ALA A 510 0.95 -11.37 -6.64
C ALA A 510 2.10 -10.41 -6.32
N PHE A 511 2.08 -9.78 -5.16
CA PHE A 511 3.21 -8.96 -4.70
C PHE A 511 4.30 -9.80 -4.07
N TYR A 512 5.55 -9.45 -4.34
CA TYR A 512 6.71 -10.05 -3.68
C TYR A 512 7.86 -9.03 -3.58
N TRP A 513 8.82 -9.30 -2.72
CA TRP A 513 9.97 -8.44 -2.56
C TRP A 513 11.22 -9.08 -3.15
N THR A 514 12.18 -8.26 -3.51
CA THR A 514 13.47 -8.68 -4.01
C THR A 514 14.62 -8.10 -3.17
N PRO A 515 15.80 -8.76 -3.21
CA PRO A 515 16.96 -8.27 -2.47
C PRO A 515 17.53 -6.91 -2.89
N THR A 516 16.93 -6.21 -3.85
CA THR A 516 17.37 -4.88 -4.32
C THR A 516 16.93 -3.66 -3.52
N PRO A 517 16.47 -3.59 -2.35
CA PRO A 517 15.14 -3.90 -1.90
C PRO A 517 14.08 -3.22 -2.77
N ALA A 518 13.26 -4.01 -3.37
CA ALA A 518 12.15 -3.55 -4.21
C ALA A 518 10.93 -4.43 -3.95
N THR A 519 9.75 -3.85 -4.10
CA THR A 519 8.51 -4.60 -4.21
C THR A 519 8.22 -4.78 -5.68
N ILE A 520 7.86 -5.98 -6.09
CA ILE A 520 7.56 -6.35 -7.48
C ILE A 520 6.15 -6.91 -7.54
N CYS A 521 5.42 -6.55 -8.61
CA CYS A 521 4.15 -7.17 -8.94
C CYS A 521 4.00 -7.32 -10.46
N PRO A 522 3.21 -8.29 -10.92
CA PRO A 522 2.89 -8.41 -12.33
C PRO A 522 2.00 -7.26 -12.78
N ILE A 523 2.31 -6.71 -13.95
CA ILE A 523 1.45 -5.79 -14.70
C ILE A 523 1.02 -6.53 -15.95
N GLU A 524 -0.30 -6.69 -16.13
CA GLU A 524 -0.90 -7.40 -17.25
C GLU A 524 -1.50 -6.39 -18.24
N TYR A 525 -1.07 -6.49 -19.50
CA TYR A 525 -1.61 -5.69 -20.62
C TYR A 525 -2.39 -6.63 -21.53
N THR A 526 -3.69 -6.39 -21.66
CA THR A 526 -4.56 -7.20 -22.53
C THR A 526 -5.17 -6.36 -23.63
N MET A 527 -5.12 -6.85 -24.86
CA MET A 527 -5.57 -6.14 -26.06
C MET A 527 -5.93 -7.12 -27.16
N THR A 528 -6.53 -6.64 -28.23
CA THR A 528 -6.74 -7.47 -29.41
C THR A 528 -5.40 -7.83 -30.06
N ARG A 529 -5.34 -8.97 -30.74
CA ARG A 529 -4.15 -9.37 -31.49
C ARG A 529 -3.79 -8.36 -32.59
N ALA A 530 -4.81 -7.75 -33.22
CA ALA A 530 -4.60 -6.72 -34.23
C ALA A 530 -3.93 -5.48 -33.64
N ASP A 531 -4.48 -4.92 -32.53
CA ASP A 531 -3.87 -3.78 -31.84
C ASP A 531 -2.46 -4.11 -31.35
N TYR A 532 -2.23 -5.34 -30.85
CA TYR A 532 -0.90 -5.78 -30.43
C TYR A 532 0.12 -5.72 -31.57
N GLY A 533 -0.27 -6.17 -32.77
CA GLY A 533 0.56 -6.07 -33.97
C GLY A 533 0.85 -4.63 -34.37
N GLU A 534 -0.17 -3.75 -34.37
CA GLU A 534 -0.04 -2.32 -34.69
C GLU A 534 0.91 -1.57 -33.74
N MET A 535 0.95 -1.99 -32.47
CA MET A 535 1.86 -1.43 -31.46
C MET A 535 3.28 -1.97 -31.55
N GLY A 536 3.58 -2.83 -32.51
CA GLY A 536 4.88 -3.49 -32.63
C GLY A 536 5.11 -4.55 -31.57
N GLY A 537 4.09 -5.33 -31.27
CA GLY A 537 4.16 -6.44 -30.34
C GLY A 537 5.14 -7.52 -30.79
N HIS A 538 5.63 -8.27 -29.83
CA HIS A 538 6.55 -9.39 -30.05
C HIS A 538 5.77 -10.64 -30.46
N VAL A 539 5.19 -10.62 -31.64
CA VAL A 539 4.28 -11.67 -32.14
C VAL A 539 4.99 -13.04 -32.25
N GLU A 540 6.28 -13.01 -32.53
CA GLU A 540 7.13 -14.20 -32.63
C GLU A 540 7.34 -14.92 -31.28
N ALA A 541 7.22 -14.19 -30.19
CA ALA A 541 7.35 -14.72 -28.83
C ALA A 541 6.01 -15.16 -28.22
N MET A 542 4.92 -14.97 -28.94
CA MET A 542 3.57 -15.27 -28.48
C MET A 542 3.32 -16.77 -28.42
N LYS A 543 2.72 -17.23 -27.33
CA LYS A 543 2.36 -18.63 -27.12
C LYS A 543 0.87 -18.76 -26.81
N PRO A 544 0.21 -19.84 -27.22
CA PRO A 544 -1.19 -20.06 -26.89
C PRO A 544 -1.36 -20.25 -25.38
N PHE A 545 -2.40 -19.67 -24.82
CA PHE A 545 -2.76 -19.89 -23.43
C PHE A 545 -3.20 -21.35 -23.21
N ARG A 546 -2.73 -21.94 -22.11
CA ARG A 546 -3.13 -23.29 -21.68
C ARG A 546 -3.62 -23.20 -20.24
N ALA A 547 -4.88 -23.47 -20.00
CA ALA A 547 -5.44 -23.53 -18.65
C ALA A 547 -4.73 -24.61 -17.82
N GLY A 548 -4.52 -24.35 -16.53
CA GLY A 548 -3.89 -25.29 -15.59
C GLY A 548 -2.36 -25.35 -15.65
N ASN A 549 -1.71 -24.49 -16.42
CA ASN A 549 -0.25 -24.43 -16.49
C ASN A 549 0.28 -23.61 -15.30
N THR A 550 0.37 -24.23 -14.14
CA THR A 550 0.85 -23.59 -12.90
C THR A 550 2.38 -23.60 -12.79
N SER A 551 3.04 -24.50 -13.50
CA SER A 551 4.50 -24.62 -13.51
C SER A 551 5.00 -24.71 -14.96
N ARG A 552 5.86 -23.80 -15.35
CA ARG A 552 6.40 -23.72 -16.70
C ARG A 552 7.92 -23.63 -16.63
N PRO A 553 8.68 -24.45 -17.37
CA PRO A 553 10.11 -24.23 -17.54
C PRO A 553 10.36 -22.85 -18.18
N LEU A 554 11.30 -22.08 -17.64
CA LEU A 554 11.72 -20.81 -18.24
C LEU A 554 12.48 -21.00 -19.56
N SER A 555 13.04 -22.18 -19.77
CA SER A 555 13.78 -22.56 -20.97
C SER A 555 12.88 -23.36 -21.93
N ASP A 556 12.12 -22.69 -22.77
CA ASP A 556 11.61 -23.19 -24.06
C ASP A 556 11.71 -22.08 -25.11
#